data_d2174c43b0a6328bf386ef69bf835ce1
#
_entry.id   d2174c43b0a6328bf386ef69bf835ce1
#
_cell.length_a   1.000
_cell.length_b   1.000
_cell.length_c   1.000
_cell.angle_alpha   90.00
_cell.angle_beta   90.00
_cell.angle_gamma   90.00
#
_symmetry.space_group_name_H-M   'P 1'
#
loop_
_entity.id
_entity.type
_entity.pdbx_description
1 polymer ?
#
loop_
_entity_poly.entity_id
_entity_poly.type
_entity_poly.pdbx_seq_one_letter_code
_entity_poly.pdbx_strand_id
1 'polypeptide(L)'
;MKVLKFGGTSVANSKNIDQVSAIVASQDKNNVVVVSALGGITDLLMSALQIAAKGESSFTQTLKEIEERHLEPIRASVPPEKQSGVISFVKAELNRLETILEGVMMLKEVTTKATATITSYGERLSSTIIFEIFKNKGYD
;
A
#
# COMPACT_ATOMS: atom_id res chain seq x y z
N MET A 1 -4.89 26.12 5.44
CA MET A 1 -4.37 24.78 5.13
C MET A 1 -4.64 23.87 6.31
N LYS A 2 -5.26 22.72 6.08
CA LYS A 2 -5.51 21.69 7.10
C LYS A 2 -4.73 20.43 6.75
N VAL A 3 -4.34 19.65 7.75
CA VAL A 3 -3.77 18.32 7.58
C VAL A 3 -4.81 17.29 8.02
N LEU A 4 -5.21 16.42 7.12
CA LEU A 4 -6.19 15.36 7.34
C LEU A 4 -5.45 14.02 7.35
N LYS A 5 -5.42 13.34 8.50
CA LYS A 5 -4.76 12.04 8.64
C LYS A 5 -5.80 10.93 8.75
N PHE A 6 -5.64 9.91 7.90
CA PHE A 6 -6.47 8.71 7.90
C PHE A 6 -5.64 7.47 8.23
N GLY A 7 -6.06 6.74 9.25
CA GLY A 7 -5.41 5.49 9.67
C GLY A 7 -5.74 4.32 8.74
N GLY A 8 -5.08 3.18 8.98
CA GLY A 8 -5.20 2.00 8.11
C GLY A 8 -6.62 1.45 8.00
N THR A 9 -7.40 1.46 9.07
CA THR A 9 -8.81 1.03 9.04
C THR A 9 -9.68 1.95 8.18
N SER A 10 -9.35 3.24 8.13
CA SER A 10 -10.06 4.23 7.30
C SER A 10 -9.78 4.05 5.80
N VAL A 11 -8.71 3.37 5.43
CA VAL A 11 -8.28 3.12 4.05
C VAL A 11 -8.16 1.62 3.74
N ALA A 12 -8.90 0.78 4.47
CA ALA A 12 -8.75 -0.67 4.38
C ALA A 12 -9.16 -1.29 3.03
N ASN A 13 -10.10 -0.67 2.34
CA ASN A 13 -10.65 -1.14 1.06
C ASN A 13 -11.26 0.02 0.26
N SER A 14 -11.75 -0.26 -0.95
CA SER A 14 -12.37 0.72 -1.83
C SER A 14 -13.51 1.49 -1.17
N LYS A 15 -14.42 0.81 -0.47
CA LYS A 15 -15.55 1.44 0.23
C LYS A 15 -15.09 2.45 1.27
N ASN A 16 -14.07 2.13 2.05
CA ASN A 16 -13.51 3.01 3.07
C ASN A 16 -12.80 4.21 2.41
N ILE A 17 -12.07 3.98 1.32
CA ILE A 17 -11.42 5.05 0.55
C ILE A 17 -12.46 6.00 -0.06
N ASP A 18 -13.61 5.51 -0.50
CA ASP A 18 -14.72 6.35 -0.96
C ASP A 18 -15.25 7.26 0.15
N GLN A 19 -15.37 6.75 1.37
CA GLN A 19 -15.75 7.56 2.54
C GLN A 19 -14.71 8.63 2.85
N VAL A 20 -13.43 8.28 2.81
CA VAL A 20 -12.32 9.25 2.97
C VAL A 20 -12.40 10.33 1.90
N SER A 21 -12.61 9.95 0.64
CA SER A 21 -12.79 10.87 -0.48
C SER A 21 -13.95 11.86 -0.21
N ALA A 22 -15.09 11.38 0.27
CA ALA A 22 -16.25 12.24 0.60
C ALA A 22 -15.91 13.21 1.74
N ILE A 23 -15.17 12.77 2.77
CA ILE A 23 -14.72 13.64 3.86
C ILE A 23 -13.79 14.73 3.33
N VAL A 24 -12.81 14.37 2.49
CA VAL A 24 -11.88 15.35 1.89
C VAL A 24 -12.64 16.37 1.04
N ALA A 25 -13.63 15.91 0.24
CA ALA A 25 -14.47 16.77 -0.58
C ALA A 25 -15.30 17.80 0.23
N SER A 26 -15.69 17.43 1.45
CA SER A 26 -16.46 18.31 2.34
C SER A 26 -15.63 19.39 3.03
N GLN A 27 -14.31 19.33 2.92
CA GLN A 27 -13.41 20.30 3.51
C GLN A 27 -13.10 21.45 2.54
N ASP A 28 -12.64 22.57 3.10
CA ASP A 28 -12.14 23.69 2.31
C ASP A 28 -11.00 23.25 1.40
N LYS A 29 -10.81 23.94 0.27
CA LYS A 29 -9.65 23.73 -0.62
C LYS A 29 -8.33 23.99 0.13
N ASN A 30 -7.24 23.37 -0.29
CA ASN A 30 -5.90 23.41 0.30
C ASN A 30 -5.72 22.54 1.56
N ASN A 31 -6.01 21.26 1.42
CA ASN A 31 -5.72 20.26 2.45
C ASN A 31 -4.52 19.40 2.07
N VAL A 32 -3.76 18.98 3.09
CA VAL A 32 -2.79 17.89 2.97
C VAL A 32 -3.43 16.62 3.50
N VAL A 33 -3.50 15.60 2.69
CA VAL A 33 -4.04 14.28 3.10
C VAL A 33 -2.89 13.34 3.41
N VAL A 34 -2.86 12.81 4.61
CA VAL A 34 -1.88 11.82 5.08
C VAL A 34 -2.59 10.51 5.32
N VAL A 35 -2.09 9.44 4.73
CA VAL A 35 -2.66 8.10 4.85
C VAL A 35 -1.64 7.11 5.39
N SER A 36 -2.11 6.14 6.17
CA SER A 36 -1.33 4.97 6.57
C SER A 36 -1.37 3.90 5.47
N ALA A 37 -0.64 2.80 5.66
CA ALA A 37 -0.83 1.59 4.88
C ALA A 37 -2.30 1.16 4.89
N LEU A 38 -2.76 0.46 3.86
CA LEU A 38 -4.09 -0.14 3.85
C LEU A 38 -4.25 -1.09 5.04
N GLY A 39 -5.46 -1.17 5.59
CA GLY A 39 -5.73 -1.93 6.82
C GLY A 39 -5.18 -3.37 6.76
N GLY A 40 -4.37 -3.75 7.74
CA GLY A 40 -3.75 -5.08 7.84
C GLY A 40 -2.47 -5.27 7.01
N ILE A 41 -2.10 -4.34 6.14
CA ILE A 41 -0.91 -4.49 5.27
C ILE A 41 0.39 -4.48 6.07
N THR A 42 0.52 -3.63 7.09
CA THR A 42 1.73 -3.62 7.94
C THR A 42 1.96 -4.99 8.58
N ASP A 43 0.91 -5.63 9.07
CA ASP A 43 1.01 -6.98 9.68
C ASP A 43 1.40 -8.03 8.64
N LEU A 44 0.88 -7.97 7.42
CA LEU A 44 1.27 -8.85 6.32
C LEU A 44 2.74 -8.65 5.92
N LEU A 45 3.22 -7.41 5.86
CA LEU A 45 4.63 -7.11 5.58
C LEU A 45 5.56 -7.67 6.67
N MET A 46 5.18 -7.50 7.93
CA MET A 46 5.92 -8.08 9.06
C MET A 46 5.90 -9.61 9.04
N SER A 47 4.77 -10.22 8.69
CA SER A 47 4.66 -11.67 8.53
C SER A 47 5.56 -12.19 7.42
N ALA A 48 5.57 -11.54 6.24
CA ALA A 48 6.46 -11.90 5.14
C ALA A 48 7.94 -11.82 5.55
N LEU A 49 8.32 -10.77 6.29
CA LEU A 49 9.67 -10.61 6.81
C LEU A 49 10.07 -11.75 7.76
N GLN A 50 9.18 -12.11 8.68
CA GLN A 50 9.45 -13.19 9.64
C GLN A 50 9.57 -14.56 8.96
N ILE A 51 8.76 -14.84 7.95
CA ILE A 51 8.83 -16.06 7.14
C ILE A 51 10.17 -16.10 6.40
N ALA A 52 10.56 -15.02 5.72
CA ALA A 52 11.82 -14.92 5.02
C ALA A 52 13.02 -15.11 5.98
N ALA A 53 12.97 -14.51 7.17
CA ALA A 53 14.03 -14.64 8.18
C ALA A 53 14.27 -16.08 8.66
N LYS A 54 13.26 -16.94 8.57
CA LYS A 54 13.39 -18.38 8.83
C LYS A 54 14.02 -19.16 7.66
N GLY A 55 14.28 -18.50 6.55
CA GLY A 55 14.77 -19.13 5.33
C GLY A 55 13.68 -19.82 4.50
N GLU A 56 12.42 -19.44 4.71
CA GLU A 56 11.26 -20.03 4.02
C GLU A 56 10.82 -19.15 2.83
N SER A 57 10.59 -19.78 1.68
CA SER A 57 10.11 -19.09 0.46
C SER A 57 8.60 -18.82 0.46
N SER A 58 7.86 -19.33 1.44
CA SER A 58 6.40 -19.18 1.54
C SER A 58 5.92 -17.73 1.74
N PHE A 59 6.83 -16.78 2.02
CA PHE A 59 6.51 -15.35 2.00
C PHE A 59 5.93 -14.89 0.67
N THR A 60 6.20 -15.58 -0.43
CA THR A 60 5.61 -15.28 -1.75
C THR A 60 4.09 -15.37 -1.75
N GLN A 61 3.51 -16.25 -0.94
CA GLN A 61 2.05 -16.32 -0.75
C GLN A 61 1.51 -15.04 -0.09
N THR A 62 2.23 -14.54 0.93
CA THR A 62 1.87 -13.28 1.61
C THR A 62 1.99 -12.09 0.66
N LEU A 63 2.99 -12.08 -0.23
CA LEU A 63 3.11 -11.03 -1.25
C LEU A 63 1.95 -11.03 -2.24
N LYS A 64 1.44 -12.19 -2.64
CA LYS A 64 0.24 -12.28 -3.49
C LYS A 64 -1.00 -11.72 -2.80
N GLU A 65 -1.16 -11.97 -1.51
CA GLU A 65 -2.24 -11.37 -0.73
C GLU A 65 -2.10 -9.85 -0.66
N ILE A 66 -0.90 -9.35 -0.40
CA ILE A 66 -0.60 -7.91 -0.41
C ILE A 66 -0.94 -7.31 -1.78
N GLU A 67 -0.54 -7.97 -2.87
CA GLU A 67 -0.88 -7.52 -4.23
C GLU A 67 -2.39 -7.39 -4.43
N GLU A 68 -3.16 -8.44 -4.15
CA GLU A 68 -4.62 -8.43 -4.33
C GLU A 68 -5.30 -7.35 -3.48
N ARG A 69 -4.84 -7.14 -2.24
CA ARG A 69 -5.34 -6.09 -1.37
C ARG A 69 -5.11 -4.68 -1.92
N HIS A 70 -4.04 -4.45 -2.69
CA HIS A 70 -3.75 -3.19 -3.34
C HIS A 70 -4.44 -3.04 -4.70
N LEU A 71 -4.65 -4.13 -5.42
CA LEU A 71 -5.35 -4.11 -6.73
C LEU A 71 -6.86 -3.92 -6.58
N GLU A 72 -7.47 -4.35 -5.47
CA GLU A 72 -8.91 -4.20 -5.23
C GLU A 72 -9.39 -2.75 -5.36
N PRO A 73 -8.84 -1.77 -4.61
CA PRO A 73 -9.29 -0.39 -4.72
C PRO A 73 -9.00 0.25 -6.08
N ILE A 74 -7.95 -0.17 -6.78
CA ILE A 74 -7.66 0.30 -8.14
C ILE A 74 -8.76 -0.17 -9.08
N ARG A 75 -9.09 -1.46 -9.08
CA ARG A 75 -10.12 -2.04 -9.95
C ARG A 75 -11.50 -1.46 -9.68
N ALA A 76 -11.80 -1.16 -8.42
CA ALA A 76 -13.10 -0.63 -8.01
C ALA A 76 -13.29 0.87 -8.32
N SER A 77 -12.22 1.67 -8.27
CA SER A 77 -12.33 3.13 -8.23
C SER A 77 -11.62 3.87 -9.38
N VAL A 78 -10.74 3.19 -10.13
CA VAL A 78 -10.05 3.78 -11.28
C VAL A 78 -10.65 3.23 -12.58
N PRO A 79 -10.99 4.09 -13.56
CA PRO A 79 -11.51 3.62 -14.85
C PRO A 79 -10.54 2.62 -15.52
N PRO A 80 -11.05 1.54 -16.14
CA PRO A 80 -10.21 0.47 -16.72
C PRO A 80 -9.10 0.98 -17.64
N GLU A 81 -9.38 1.97 -18.45
CA GLU A 81 -8.42 2.58 -19.41
C GLU A 81 -7.29 3.39 -18.73
N LYS A 82 -7.43 3.67 -17.42
CA LYS A 82 -6.45 4.43 -16.62
C LYS A 82 -5.73 3.58 -15.57
N GLN A 83 -6.04 2.30 -15.49
CA GLN A 83 -5.50 1.42 -14.44
C GLN A 83 -4.05 0.98 -14.69
N SER A 84 -3.62 0.87 -15.96
CA SER A 84 -2.34 0.23 -16.32
C SER A 84 -1.12 0.85 -15.62
N GLY A 85 -1.07 2.16 -15.51
CA GLY A 85 0.05 2.88 -14.89
C GLY A 85 0.19 2.58 -13.40
N VAL A 86 -0.91 2.67 -12.65
CA VAL A 86 -0.90 2.42 -11.20
C VAL A 86 -0.72 0.93 -10.89
N ILE A 87 -1.27 0.03 -11.70
CA ILE A 87 -1.04 -1.42 -11.56
C ILE A 87 0.44 -1.75 -11.80
N SER A 88 1.05 -1.18 -12.83
CA SER A 88 2.48 -1.37 -13.11
C SER A 88 3.36 -0.85 -11.99
N PHE A 89 3.00 0.28 -11.38
CA PHE A 89 3.69 0.80 -10.20
C PHE A 89 3.62 -0.19 -9.03
N VAL A 90 2.42 -0.69 -8.69
CA VAL A 90 2.24 -1.66 -7.60
C VAL A 90 3.10 -2.91 -7.83
N LYS A 91 3.06 -3.47 -9.04
CA LYS A 91 3.85 -4.66 -9.38
C LYS A 91 5.36 -4.41 -9.31
N ALA A 92 5.83 -3.27 -9.79
CA ALA A 92 7.25 -2.91 -9.70
C ALA A 92 7.72 -2.77 -8.25
N GLU A 93 6.93 -2.14 -7.39
CA GLU A 93 7.26 -2.00 -5.96
C GLU A 93 7.25 -3.36 -5.25
N LEU A 94 6.29 -4.24 -5.54
CA LEU A 94 6.24 -5.58 -4.97
C LEU A 94 7.40 -6.47 -5.45
N ASN A 95 7.84 -6.34 -6.70
CA ASN A 95 9.03 -7.03 -7.19
C ASN A 95 10.30 -6.58 -6.45
N ARG A 96 10.43 -5.29 -6.16
CA ARG A 96 11.55 -4.77 -5.33
C ARG A 96 11.49 -5.32 -3.92
N LEU A 97 10.29 -5.35 -3.32
CA LEU A 97 10.06 -5.91 -1.99
C LEU A 97 10.42 -7.39 -1.95
N GLU A 98 10.02 -8.17 -2.96
CA GLU A 98 10.37 -9.58 -3.10
C GLU A 98 11.89 -9.78 -3.12
N THR A 99 12.63 -8.98 -3.88
CA THR A 99 14.09 -9.03 -3.93
C THR A 99 14.72 -8.79 -2.55
N ILE A 100 14.19 -7.84 -1.76
CA ILE A 100 14.67 -7.59 -0.39
C ILE A 100 14.38 -8.79 0.51
N LEU A 101 13.19 -9.37 0.42
CA LEU A 101 12.80 -10.55 1.21
C LEU A 101 13.64 -11.80 0.83
N GLU A 102 13.94 -11.98 -0.44
CA GLU A 102 14.89 -13.02 -0.88
C GLU A 102 16.26 -12.85 -0.24
N GLY A 103 16.77 -11.62 -0.16
CA GLY A 103 18.01 -11.32 0.54
C GLY A 103 17.95 -11.68 2.03
N VAL A 104 16.87 -11.33 2.71
CA VAL A 104 16.62 -11.71 4.12
C VAL A 104 16.56 -13.24 4.26
N MET A 105 15.87 -13.92 3.35
CA MET A 105 15.76 -15.39 3.34
C MET A 105 17.11 -16.07 3.21
N MET A 106 17.98 -15.55 2.35
CA MET A 106 19.33 -16.11 2.15
C MET A 106 20.24 -15.88 3.36
N LEU A 107 20.18 -14.70 3.96
CA LEU A 107 21.00 -14.33 5.11
C LEU A 107 20.45 -14.88 6.43
N LYS A 108 19.14 -15.16 6.49
CA LYS A 108 18.41 -15.53 7.72
C LYS A 108 18.63 -14.53 8.86
N GLU A 109 18.74 -13.26 8.49
CA GLU A 109 19.01 -12.17 9.41
C GLU A 109 18.06 -11.01 9.14
N VAL A 110 17.51 -10.42 10.21
CA VAL A 110 16.66 -9.23 10.16
C VAL A 110 17.38 -8.08 10.85
N THR A 111 17.65 -7.03 10.08
CA THR A 111 18.18 -5.77 10.62
C THR A 111 17.05 -4.77 10.86
N THR A 112 17.27 -3.81 11.76
CA THR A 112 16.35 -2.68 11.96
C THR A 112 16.10 -1.93 10.65
N LYS A 113 17.13 -1.76 9.84
CA LYS A 113 17.04 -1.12 8.52
C LYS A 113 16.13 -1.92 7.57
N ALA A 114 16.30 -3.25 7.50
CA ALA A 114 15.45 -4.11 6.68
C ALA A 114 13.97 -4.01 7.11
N THR A 115 13.72 -4.07 8.41
CA THR A 115 12.35 -3.91 8.97
C THR A 115 11.74 -2.58 8.57
N ALA A 116 12.45 -1.47 8.77
CA ALA A 116 11.98 -0.13 8.42
C ALA A 116 11.73 0.00 6.90
N THR A 117 12.62 -0.53 6.07
CA THR A 117 12.48 -0.50 4.61
C THR A 117 11.25 -1.29 4.18
N ILE A 118 11.07 -2.52 4.66
CA ILE A 118 9.96 -3.40 4.28
C ILE A 118 8.62 -2.80 4.72
N THR A 119 8.52 -2.34 5.95
CA THR A 119 7.26 -1.75 6.45
C THR A 119 6.88 -0.46 5.72
N SER A 120 7.85 0.32 5.24
CA SER A 120 7.60 1.56 4.49
C SER A 120 6.86 1.34 3.16
N TYR A 121 6.89 0.13 2.60
CA TYR A 121 6.15 -0.19 1.38
C TYR A 121 4.63 -0.04 1.57
N GLY A 122 4.12 -0.25 2.77
CA GLY A 122 2.70 -0.09 3.05
C GLY A 122 2.21 1.32 2.77
N GLU A 123 2.87 2.33 3.31
CA GLU A 123 2.52 3.74 3.12
C GLU A 123 2.82 4.23 1.70
N ARG A 124 3.90 3.77 1.09
CA ARG A 124 4.25 4.11 -0.29
C ARG A 124 3.21 3.62 -1.29
N LEU A 125 2.75 2.37 -1.14
CA LEU A 125 1.73 1.80 -1.99
C LEU A 125 0.38 2.50 -1.77
N SER A 126 -0.06 2.65 -0.53
CA SER A 126 -1.36 3.25 -0.22
C SER A 126 -1.45 4.70 -0.66
N SER A 127 -0.44 5.52 -0.40
CA SER A 127 -0.44 6.94 -0.77
C SER A 127 -0.52 7.13 -2.28
N THR A 128 0.21 6.34 -3.06
CA THR A 128 0.17 6.41 -4.52
C THR A 128 -1.18 5.96 -5.09
N ILE A 129 -1.74 4.87 -4.58
CA ILE A 129 -3.04 4.37 -5.02
C ILE A 129 -4.15 5.37 -4.70
N ILE A 130 -4.18 5.88 -3.50
CA ILE A 130 -5.19 6.85 -3.06
C ILE A 130 -5.07 8.16 -3.85
N PHE A 131 -3.84 8.61 -4.13
CA PHE A 131 -3.61 9.75 -5.02
C PHE A 131 -4.22 9.53 -6.40
N GLU A 132 -3.99 8.38 -7.04
CA GLU A 132 -4.55 8.08 -8.36
C GLU A 132 -6.09 7.97 -8.32
N ILE A 133 -6.66 7.39 -7.26
CA ILE A 133 -8.12 7.35 -7.07
C ILE A 133 -8.68 8.77 -6.96
N PHE A 134 -8.07 9.62 -6.14
CA PHE A 134 -8.53 10.99 -5.93
C PHE A 134 -8.41 11.82 -7.21
N LYS A 135 -7.28 11.73 -7.90
CA LYS A 135 -7.07 12.38 -9.19
C LYS A 135 -8.15 12.00 -10.21
N ASN A 136 -8.53 10.72 -10.29
CA ASN A 136 -9.61 10.27 -11.19
C ASN A 136 -11.00 10.71 -10.74
N LYS A 137 -11.17 11.14 -9.49
CA LYS A 137 -12.40 11.77 -8.98
C LYS A 137 -12.41 13.29 -9.14
N GLY A 138 -11.35 13.87 -9.73
CA GLY A 138 -11.25 15.30 -10.00
C GLY A 138 -10.70 16.15 -8.84
N TYR A 139 -9.98 15.51 -7.90
CA TYR A 139 -9.21 16.24 -6.89
C TYR A 139 -7.82 16.55 -7.44
N ASP A 140 -7.37 17.79 -7.24
CA ASP A 140 -6.03 18.27 -7.60
C ASP A 140 -5.05 18.11 -6.41
#